data_c2282ba782c6d0f504ae05cf3eca13f4
#
_entry.id   c2282ba782c6d0f504ae05cf3eca13f4
#
_cell.length_a   1.000
_cell.length_b   1.000
_cell.length_c   1.000
_cell.angle_alpha   90.00
_cell.angle_beta   90.00
_cell.angle_gamma   90.00
#
_symmetry.space_group_name_H-M   'P 1'
#
loop_
_entity.id
_entity.type
_entity.pdbx_description
1 polymer ?
#
loop_
_entity_poly.entity_id
_entity_poly.type
_entity_poly.pdbx_seq_one_letter_code
_entity_poly.pdbx_strand_id
1 'polypeptide(L)'
;MYPTDLSDSAWKVIQEILADKRKRRYSLRSIINAVLYVTKTGCQWRMLPNDLPPWQRCYYYFHKWRNDGTWERLNKSLVCKRREKAGRKPSPSVGVIDSQSVKNSEWGVPDKGFDGNKKIQGRKRHIVVDTLGLVLAVVVHAANQHDSPSARAVVARLMAQGYGRLEKLLADSAYGEKLRQWAKQAYKLTIEVVKVCDLPGFHVAPMRWKVERTFAWMAWSRRLSK
;
A
#
# COMPACT_ATOMS: atom_id res chain seq x y z
N MET A 1 -13.10 -16.20 17.71
CA MET A 1 -11.88 -15.95 16.91
C MET A 1 -12.27 -15.83 15.46
N TYR A 2 -11.88 -14.75 14.79
CA TYR A 2 -12.18 -14.49 13.39
C TYR A 2 -11.02 -14.93 12.49
N PRO A 3 -11.27 -15.31 11.23
CA PRO A 3 -10.21 -15.64 10.27
C PRO A 3 -9.20 -14.50 10.03
N THR A 4 -9.58 -13.27 10.42
CA THR A 4 -8.74 -12.07 10.33
C THR A 4 -7.85 -11.84 11.54
N ASP A 5 -8.02 -12.62 12.62
CA ASP A 5 -7.28 -12.42 13.85
C ASP A 5 -5.80 -12.79 13.68
N LEU A 6 -4.94 -12.01 14.27
CA LEU A 6 -3.51 -12.27 14.29
C LEU A 6 -3.22 -13.55 15.07
N SER A 7 -2.43 -14.44 14.48
CA SER A 7 -1.84 -15.56 15.23
C SER A 7 -0.89 -15.03 16.31
N ASP A 8 -0.56 -15.86 17.29
CA ASP A 8 0.36 -15.47 18.36
C ASP A 8 1.75 -15.09 17.82
N SER A 9 2.21 -15.84 16.83
CA SER A 9 3.49 -15.54 16.15
C SER A 9 3.47 -14.20 15.41
N ALA A 10 2.37 -13.89 14.69
CA ALA A 10 2.21 -12.61 14.00
C ALA A 10 2.09 -11.45 15.00
N TRP A 11 1.34 -11.65 16.10
CA TRP A 11 1.22 -10.65 17.14
C TRP A 11 2.56 -10.34 17.80
N LYS A 12 3.35 -11.35 18.14
CA LYS A 12 4.68 -11.16 18.74
C LYS A 12 5.56 -10.22 17.92
N VAL A 13 5.59 -10.41 16.59
CA VAL A 13 6.36 -9.53 15.69
C VAL A 13 5.84 -8.09 15.72
N ILE A 14 4.51 -7.92 15.68
CA ILE A 14 3.89 -6.58 15.70
C ILE A 14 4.12 -5.89 17.05
N GLN A 15 4.01 -6.62 18.15
CA GLN A 15 4.21 -6.12 19.49
C GLN A 15 5.64 -5.58 19.70
N GLU A 16 6.64 -6.30 19.19
CA GLU A 16 8.04 -5.84 19.19
C GLU A 16 8.21 -4.51 18.45
N ILE A 17 7.59 -4.37 17.27
CA ILE A 17 7.69 -3.16 16.47
C ILE A 17 6.98 -1.96 17.12
N LEU A 18 5.82 -2.20 17.73
CA LEU A 18 5.06 -1.14 18.41
C LEU A 18 5.76 -0.67 19.71
N ALA A 19 6.50 -1.57 20.36
CA ALA A 19 7.27 -1.31 21.60
C ALA A 19 6.48 -0.57 22.69
N ASP A 20 5.16 -0.72 22.73
CA ASP A 20 4.27 0.01 23.63
C ASP A 20 3.87 -0.85 24.83
N LYS A 21 4.42 -0.50 26.01
CA LYS A 21 4.24 -1.22 27.30
C LYS A 21 3.09 -0.67 28.16
N ARG A 22 2.32 0.31 27.67
CA ARG A 22 1.26 0.95 28.47
C ARG A 22 0.12 -0.03 28.76
N LYS A 23 -0.32 -0.09 30.02
CA LYS A 23 -1.54 -0.83 30.39
C LYS A 23 -2.77 -0.16 29.76
N ARG A 24 -3.67 -0.97 29.21
CA ARG A 24 -4.90 -0.53 28.54
C ARG A 24 -6.07 -1.44 28.91
N ARG A 25 -7.27 -0.88 28.90
CA ARG A 25 -8.49 -1.68 29.03
C ARG A 25 -8.63 -2.70 27.89
N TYR A 26 -8.27 -2.31 26.66
CA TYR A 26 -8.27 -3.17 25.49
C TYR A 26 -6.85 -3.33 24.96
N SER A 27 -6.46 -4.56 24.68
CA SER A 27 -5.12 -4.85 24.15
C SER A 27 -4.93 -4.25 22.75
N LEU A 28 -3.70 -3.88 22.41
CA LEU A 28 -3.40 -3.42 21.03
C LEU A 28 -3.66 -4.52 20.00
N ARG A 29 -3.48 -5.79 20.39
CA ARG A 29 -3.81 -6.94 19.53
C ARG A 29 -5.29 -6.93 19.14
N SER A 30 -6.19 -6.79 20.11
CA SER A 30 -7.64 -6.77 19.83
C SER A 30 -8.05 -5.55 18.99
N ILE A 31 -7.38 -4.40 19.19
CA ILE A 31 -7.61 -3.21 18.35
C ILE A 31 -7.15 -3.46 16.91
N ILE A 32 -5.97 -4.06 16.69
CA ILE A 32 -5.49 -4.40 15.34
C ILE A 32 -6.39 -5.44 14.70
N ASN A 33 -6.81 -6.47 15.43
CA ASN A 33 -7.76 -7.47 14.93
C ASN A 33 -9.06 -6.81 14.44
N ALA A 34 -9.60 -5.84 15.17
CA ALA A 34 -10.76 -5.07 14.75
C ALA A 34 -10.51 -4.27 13.46
N VAL A 35 -9.34 -3.64 13.31
CA VAL A 35 -8.95 -2.95 12.07
C VAL A 35 -8.84 -3.93 10.90
N LEU A 36 -8.23 -5.09 11.10
CA LEU A 36 -8.12 -6.14 10.08
C LEU A 36 -9.50 -6.69 9.70
N TYR A 37 -10.40 -6.86 10.69
CA TYR A 37 -11.78 -7.28 10.46
C TYR A 37 -12.52 -6.28 9.56
N VAL A 38 -12.50 -4.97 9.89
CA VAL A 38 -13.09 -3.90 9.04
C VAL A 38 -12.47 -3.89 7.64
N THR A 39 -11.16 -4.04 7.54
CA THR A 39 -10.46 -4.05 6.25
C THR A 39 -10.92 -5.22 5.39
N LYS A 40 -11.03 -6.41 5.96
CA LYS A 40 -11.42 -7.63 5.24
C LYS A 40 -12.89 -7.64 4.85
N THR A 41 -13.78 -7.35 5.82
CA THR A 41 -15.23 -7.46 5.64
C THR A 41 -15.83 -6.23 4.94
N GLY A 42 -15.20 -5.06 5.07
CA GLY A 42 -15.71 -3.79 4.58
C GLY A 42 -16.89 -3.24 5.39
N CYS A 43 -17.19 -3.80 6.57
CA CYS A 43 -18.27 -3.32 7.41
C CYS A 43 -18.04 -1.87 7.86
N GLN A 44 -19.11 -1.19 8.23
CA GLN A 44 -19.03 0.12 8.87
C GLN A 44 -18.41 -0.03 10.28
N TRP A 45 -17.65 0.96 10.74
CA TRP A 45 -17.06 0.94 12.08
C TRP A 45 -18.08 0.67 13.18
N ARG A 46 -19.27 1.26 13.06
CA ARG A 46 -20.38 1.07 14.01
C ARG A 46 -20.99 -0.33 14.01
N MET A 47 -20.68 -1.12 12.98
CA MET A 47 -21.12 -2.51 12.82
C MET A 47 -20.06 -3.54 13.24
N LEU A 48 -19.03 -3.10 13.98
CA LEU A 48 -18.08 -4.02 14.57
C LEU A 48 -18.80 -4.97 15.55
N PRO A 49 -18.48 -6.28 15.53
CA PRO A 49 -19.01 -7.24 16.49
C PRO A 49 -18.75 -6.84 17.94
N ASN A 50 -19.68 -7.17 18.84
CA ASN A 50 -19.63 -6.77 20.26
C ASN A 50 -18.53 -7.47 21.07
N ASP A 51 -17.96 -8.58 20.57
CA ASP A 51 -16.84 -9.29 21.16
C ASP A 51 -15.46 -8.65 20.80
N LEU A 52 -15.45 -7.66 19.90
CA LEU A 52 -14.30 -6.79 19.62
C LEU A 52 -14.37 -5.52 20.48
N PRO A 53 -13.26 -4.78 20.64
CA PRO A 53 -13.30 -3.52 21.37
C PRO A 53 -14.28 -2.53 20.74
N PRO A 54 -14.89 -1.62 21.55
CA PRO A 54 -15.84 -0.62 21.03
C PRO A 54 -15.29 0.12 19.81
N TRP A 55 -16.11 0.27 18.78
CA TRP A 55 -15.68 0.82 17.49
C TRP A 55 -15.00 2.19 17.61
N GLN A 56 -15.43 3.04 18.56
CA GLN A 56 -14.82 4.36 18.80
C GLN A 56 -13.34 4.24 19.18
N ARG A 57 -13.00 3.22 19.97
CA ARG A 57 -11.60 2.96 20.36
C ARG A 57 -10.78 2.45 19.20
N CYS A 58 -11.32 1.53 18.41
CA CYS A 58 -10.67 1.01 17.23
C CYS A 58 -10.42 2.10 16.19
N TYR A 59 -11.44 2.93 15.94
CA TYR A 59 -11.37 4.08 15.03
C TYR A 59 -10.35 5.13 15.48
N TYR A 60 -10.33 5.45 16.79
CA TYR A 60 -9.33 6.35 17.36
C TYR A 60 -7.90 5.87 17.08
N TYR A 61 -7.58 4.61 17.34
CA TYR A 61 -6.24 4.08 17.08
C TYR A 61 -5.93 4.01 15.59
N PHE A 62 -6.90 3.66 14.75
CA PHE A 62 -6.73 3.67 13.30
C PHE A 62 -6.30 5.07 12.80
N HIS A 63 -7.01 6.12 13.24
CA HIS A 63 -6.70 7.51 12.89
C HIS A 63 -5.40 7.99 13.52
N LYS A 64 -5.21 7.73 14.81
CA LYS A 64 -3.97 8.09 15.50
C LYS A 64 -2.76 7.54 14.77
N TRP A 65 -2.74 6.26 14.48
CA TRP A 65 -1.61 5.59 13.82
C TRP A 65 -1.44 5.99 12.35
N ARG A 66 -2.50 6.45 11.70
CA ARG A 66 -2.42 7.07 10.38
C ARG A 66 -1.73 8.43 10.44
N ASN A 67 -2.06 9.25 11.44
CA ASN A 67 -1.59 10.61 11.53
C ASN A 67 -0.17 10.72 12.11
N ASP A 68 0.21 9.80 13.01
CA ASP A 68 1.55 9.78 13.63
C ASP A 68 2.56 8.88 12.90
N GLY A 69 2.21 8.34 11.73
CA GLY A 69 3.07 7.51 10.90
C GLY A 69 3.33 6.10 11.44
N THR A 70 2.59 5.65 12.45
CA THR A 70 2.78 4.31 13.03
C THR A 70 2.50 3.19 12.03
N TRP A 71 1.47 3.34 11.16
CA TRP A 71 1.19 2.36 10.11
C TRP A 71 2.34 2.23 9.13
N GLU A 72 2.97 3.34 8.72
CA GLU A 72 4.12 3.35 7.83
C GLU A 72 5.34 2.69 8.47
N ARG A 73 5.64 3.01 9.74
CA ARG A 73 6.75 2.38 10.47
C ARG A 73 6.53 0.88 10.63
N LEU A 74 5.30 0.47 10.96
CA LEU A 74 4.91 -0.94 11.07
C LEU A 74 5.10 -1.65 9.74
N ASN A 75 4.57 -1.09 8.65
CA ASN A 75 4.71 -1.65 7.32
C ASN A 75 6.18 -1.80 6.91
N LYS A 76 6.99 -0.75 7.06
CA LYS A 76 8.42 -0.78 6.73
C LYS A 76 9.15 -1.89 7.50
N SER A 77 8.90 -2.01 8.80
CA SER A 77 9.53 -3.04 9.64
C SER A 77 9.10 -4.45 9.22
N LEU A 78 7.82 -4.65 8.89
CA LEU A 78 7.32 -5.92 8.38
C LEU A 78 7.93 -6.27 7.01
N VAL A 79 8.06 -5.29 6.12
CA VAL A 79 8.75 -5.46 4.83
C VAL A 79 10.19 -5.92 5.05
N CYS A 80 10.95 -5.24 5.90
CA CYS A 80 12.33 -5.60 6.21
C CYS A 80 12.42 -7.04 6.75
N LYS A 81 11.66 -7.37 7.79
CA LYS A 81 11.63 -8.73 8.39
C LYS A 81 11.22 -9.80 7.36
N ARG A 82 10.23 -9.51 6.50
CA ARG A 82 9.79 -10.46 5.48
C ARG A 82 10.85 -10.70 4.41
N ARG A 83 11.58 -9.65 4.02
CA ARG A 83 12.70 -9.75 3.09
C ARG A 83 13.85 -10.57 3.66
N GLU A 84 14.24 -10.33 4.90
CA GLU A 84 15.27 -11.11 5.62
C GLU A 84 14.90 -12.59 5.69
N LYS A 85 13.64 -12.90 6.05
CA LYS A 85 13.13 -14.28 6.05
C LYS A 85 13.17 -14.94 4.66
N ALA A 86 13.15 -14.15 3.59
CA ALA A 86 13.27 -14.62 2.21
C ALA A 86 14.73 -14.61 1.70
N GLY A 87 15.74 -14.48 2.57
CA GLY A 87 17.15 -14.43 2.20
C GLY A 87 17.54 -13.16 1.43
N ARG A 88 16.78 -12.08 1.58
CA ARG A 88 17.04 -10.79 0.91
C ARG A 88 17.52 -9.74 1.88
N LYS A 89 18.29 -8.76 1.40
CA LYS A 89 18.66 -7.60 2.20
C LYS A 89 17.40 -6.84 2.66
N PRO A 90 17.34 -6.31 3.90
CA PRO A 90 16.16 -5.65 4.46
C PRO A 90 15.63 -4.52 3.57
N SER A 91 16.55 -3.63 3.12
CA SER A 91 16.21 -2.55 2.20
C SER A 91 16.25 -3.04 0.75
N PRO A 92 15.18 -2.85 -0.04
CA PRO A 92 15.16 -3.16 -1.47
C PRO A 92 16.09 -2.22 -2.25
N SER A 93 16.67 -2.70 -3.36
CA SER A 93 17.39 -1.87 -4.33
C SER A 93 16.55 -1.53 -5.56
N VAL A 94 15.52 -2.35 -5.83
CA VAL A 94 14.60 -2.19 -6.96
C VAL A 94 13.17 -2.24 -6.46
N GLY A 95 12.34 -1.34 -6.97
CA GLY A 95 10.89 -1.35 -6.81
C GLY A 95 10.17 -1.38 -8.15
N VAL A 96 8.88 -1.65 -8.11
CA VAL A 96 7.96 -1.57 -9.26
C VAL A 96 6.86 -0.60 -8.92
N ILE A 97 6.64 0.40 -9.76
CA ILE A 97 5.58 1.40 -9.62
C ILE A 97 4.47 1.14 -10.63
N ASP A 98 3.23 1.24 -10.18
CA ASP A 98 2.07 1.17 -11.05
C ASP A 98 0.85 1.84 -10.42
N SER A 99 -0.21 2.07 -11.22
CA SER A 99 -1.46 2.68 -10.78
C SER A 99 -2.66 1.81 -11.11
N GLN A 100 -3.65 1.85 -10.23
CA GLN A 100 -4.94 1.22 -10.45
C GLN A 100 -6.08 2.18 -10.13
N SER A 101 -7.00 2.35 -11.08
CA SER A 101 -8.27 3.04 -10.83
C SER A 101 -9.28 2.05 -10.27
N VAL A 102 -9.94 2.41 -9.18
CA VAL A 102 -10.97 1.60 -8.52
C VAL A 102 -12.28 2.36 -8.50
N LYS A 103 -13.36 1.66 -8.88
CA LYS A 103 -14.71 2.23 -8.89
C LYS A 103 -15.15 2.51 -7.46
N ASN A 104 -15.66 3.70 -7.22
CA ASN A 104 -16.25 4.06 -5.95
C ASN A 104 -17.78 3.98 -6.06
N SER A 105 -18.39 3.19 -5.20
CA SER A 105 -19.85 2.93 -5.24
C SER A 105 -20.66 3.85 -4.32
N GLU A 106 -20.01 4.66 -3.48
CA GLU A 106 -20.70 5.42 -2.44
C GLU A 106 -20.90 6.88 -2.84
N TRP A 107 -22.12 7.39 -2.58
CA TRP A 107 -22.44 8.80 -2.66
C TRP A 107 -21.71 9.56 -1.54
N GLY A 108 -21.22 10.77 -1.83
CA GLY A 108 -20.64 11.65 -0.81
C GLY A 108 -19.20 11.35 -0.41
N VAL A 109 -18.49 10.44 -1.06
CA VAL A 109 -17.06 10.23 -0.79
C VAL A 109 -16.25 11.37 -1.44
N PRO A 110 -15.44 12.12 -0.68
CA PRO A 110 -14.56 13.16 -1.25
C PRO A 110 -13.52 12.54 -2.18
N ASP A 111 -12.91 13.38 -3.01
CA ASP A 111 -11.80 13.01 -3.92
C ASP A 111 -12.17 11.92 -4.94
N LYS A 112 -13.33 12.07 -5.60
CA LYS A 112 -13.72 11.28 -6.77
C LYS A 112 -13.33 11.98 -8.05
N GLY A 113 -12.98 11.19 -9.07
CA GLY A 113 -12.78 11.69 -10.42
C GLY A 113 -13.07 10.62 -11.45
N PHE A 114 -13.21 11.03 -12.71
CA PHE A 114 -13.44 10.13 -13.82
C PHE A 114 -12.13 9.85 -14.58
N ASP A 115 -11.70 8.60 -14.60
CA ASP A 115 -10.58 8.14 -15.42
C ASP A 115 -11.09 7.89 -16.84
N GLY A 116 -10.80 8.82 -17.75
CA GLY A 116 -11.25 8.76 -19.15
C GLY A 116 -10.69 7.56 -19.93
N ASN A 117 -9.49 7.10 -19.58
CA ASN A 117 -8.86 5.97 -20.27
C ASN A 117 -9.48 4.63 -19.84
N LYS A 118 -9.76 4.46 -18.56
CA LYS A 118 -10.34 3.22 -18.01
C LYS A 118 -11.87 3.26 -17.90
N LYS A 119 -12.49 4.43 -18.20
CA LYS A 119 -13.94 4.69 -18.05
C LYS A 119 -14.46 4.35 -16.66
N ILE A 120 -13.67 4.69 -15.61
CA ILE A 120 -13.98 4.42 -14.20
C ILE A 120 -14.14 5.73 -13.47
N GLN A 121 -15.29 5.88 -12.80
CA GLN A 121 -15.50 6.95 -11.82
C GLN A 121 -15.12 6.44 -10.44
N GLY A 122 -14.13 7.09 -9.80
CA GLY A 122 -13.66 6.64 -8.50
C GLY A 122 -12.35 7.29 -8.09
N ARG A 123 -11.49 6.48 -7.50
CA ARG A 123 -10.15 6.85 -7.05
C ARG A 123 -9.08 6.09 -7.79
N LYS A 124 -7.93 6.70 -7.91
CA LYS A 124 -6.72 6.05 -8.41
C LYS A 124 -5.72 5.88 -7.26
N ARG A 125 -5.15 4.71 -7.16
CA ARG A 125 -4.08 4.41 -6.21
C ARG A 125 -2.79 4.12 -6.97
N HIS A 126 -1.74 4.87 -6.64
CA HIS A 126 -0.38 4.58 -7.06
C HIS A 126 0.29 3.80 -5.96
N ILE A 127 0.91 2.68 -6.30
CA ILE A 127 1.70 1.89 -5.35
C ILE A 127 3.11 1.66 -5.87
N VAL A 128 4.04 1.53 -4.93
CA VAL A 128 5.36 0.98 -5.21
C VAL A 128 5.50 -0.29 -4.40
N VAL A 129 5.88 -1.37 -5.06
CA VAL A 129 6.20 -2.65 -4.41
C VAL A 129 7.66 -3.03 -4.65
N ASP A 130 8.19 -3.90 -3.80
CA ASP A 130 9.51 -4.48 -4.03
C ASP A 130 9.45 -5.71 -4.96
N THR A 131 10.59 -6.36 -5.17
CA THR A 131 10.72 -7.56 -5.99
C THR A 131 9.99 -8.79 -5.44
N LEU A 132 9.50 -8.77 -4.19
CA LEU A 132 8.64 -9.78 -3.59
C LEU A 132 7.15 -9.42 -3.68
N GLY A 133 6.82 -8.21 -4.14
CA GLY A 133 5.45 -7.68 -4.18
C GLY A 133 5.02 -7.04 -2.85
N LEU A 134 5.94 -6.73 -1.95
CA LEU A 134 5.66 -6.08 -0.68
C LEU A 134 5.49 -4.57 -0.90
N VAL A 135 4.42 -3.99 -0.38
CA VAL A 135 4.11 -2.57 -0.55
C VAL A 135 5.12 -1.70 0.19
N LEU A 136 5.79 -0.81 -0.54
CA LEU A 136 6.75 0.15 0.00
C LEU A 136 6.11 1.52 0.25
N ALA A 137 5.27 1.98 -0.68
CA ALA A 137 4.54 3.24 -0.58
C ALA A 137 3.21 3.17 -1.33
N VAL A 138 2.24 3.96 -0.89
CA VAL A 138 0.95 4.11 -1.56
C VAL A 138 0.46 5.55 -1.44
N VAL A 139 -0.13 6.06 -2.53
CA VAL A 139 -0.86 7.33 -2.56
C VAL A 139 -2.19 7.10 -3.27
N VAL A 140 -3.25 7.66 -2.72
CA VAL A 140 -4.62 7.58 -3.27
C VAL A 140 -5.11 8.99 -3.56
N HIS A 141 -5.69 9.19 -4.74
CA HIS A 141 -6.23 10.47 -5.19
C HIS A 141 -7.44 10.25 -6.12
N ALA A 142 -8.09 11.33 -6.54
CA ALA A 142 -9.18 11.27 -7.51
C ALA A 142 -8.72 10.66 -8.84
N ALA A 143 -9.55 9.83 -9.47
CA ALA A 143 -9.15 9.06 -10.65
C ALA A 143 -8.91 9.91 -11.91
N ASN A 144 -9.39 11.16 -11.94
CA ASN A 144 -9.17 12.10 -13.03
C ASN A 144 -7.75 12.72 -13.07
N GLN A 145 -6.96 12.53 -12.01
CA GLN A 145 -5.59 13.04 -12.00
C GLN A 145 -4.71 12.18 -12.90
N HIS A 146 -3.87 12.85 -13.69
CA HIS A 146 -2.90 12.18 -14.56
C HIS A 146 -1.84 11.42 -13.77
N ASP A 147 -1.34 10.33 -14.34
CA ASP A 147 -0.40 9.44 -13.65
C ASP A 147 0.93 10.13 -13.34
N SER A 148 1.46 10.94 -14.25
CA SER A 148 2.78 11.55 -14.09
C SER A 148 2.89 12.54 -12.90
N PRO A 149 1.98 13.50 -12.67
CA PRO A 149 2.01 14.34 -11.47
C PRO A 149 1.79 13.54 -10.18
N SER A 150 0.86 12.60 -10.19
CA SER A 150 0.52 11.77 -9.04
C SER A 150 1.64 10.80 -8.66
N ALA A 151 2.41 10.33 -9.66
CA ALA A 151 3.59 9.52 -9.43
C ALA A 151 4.68 10.24 -8.63
N ARG A 152 4.80 11.57 -8.77
CA ARG A 152 5.74 12.35 -7.94
C ARG A 152 5.41 12.22 -6.46
N ALA A 153 4.13 12.25 -6.10
CA ALA A 153 3.71 12.13 -4.70
C ALA A 153 4.06 10.75 -4.10
N VAL A 154 3.85 9.66 -4.86
CA VAL A 154 4.20 8.32 -4.35
C VAL A 154 5.72 8.12 -4.29
N VAL A 155 6.48 8.66 -5.25
CA VAL A 155 7.96 8.63 -5.22
C VAL A 155 8.48 9.43 -4.02
N ALA A 156 7.99 10.64 -3.79
CA ALA A 156 8.39 11.45 -2.64
C ALA A 156 8.08 10.73 -1.31
N ARG A 157 6.89 10.13 -1.20
CA ARG A 157 6.51 9.32 -0.02
C ARG A 157 7.41 8.11 0.17
N LEU A 158 7.77 7.43 -0.92
CA LEU A 158 8.69 6.29 -0.91
C LEU A 158 10.08 6.70 -0.39
N MET A 159 10.60 7.82 -0.89
CA MET A 159 11.92 8.31 -0.47
C MET A 159 11.90 8.75 1.00
N ALA A 160 10.82 9.36 1.48
CA ALA A 160 10.62 9.70 2.89
C ALA A 160 10.62 8.47 3.82
N GLN A 161 10.32 7.26 3.30
CA GLN A 161 10.45 6.01 4.07
C GLN A 161 11.92 5.64 4.36
N GLY A 162 12.89 6.22 3.66
CA GLY A 162 14.30 6.01 3.91
C GLY A 162 14.79 4.59 3.64
N TYR A 163 14.42 4.00 2.51
CA TYR A 163 15.03 2.76 2.00
C TYR A 163 16.39 3.10 1.37
N GLY A 164 17.47 3.08 2.16
CA GLY A 164 18.80 3.58 1.77
C GLY A 164 19.48 2.87 0.60
N ARG A 165 18.94 1.74 0.13
CA ARG A 165 19.50 0.99 -1.02
C ARG A 165 18.65 1.12 -2.28
N LEU A 166 17.55 1.88 -2.25
CA LEU A 166 16.65 1.97 -3.39
C LEU A 166 17.23 2.87 -4.47
N GLU A 167 17.59 2.28 -5.60
CA GLU A 167 18.29 2.93 -6.73
C GLU A 167 17.45 2.96 -8.00
N LYS A 168 16.49 2.02 -8.13
CA LYS A 168 15.73 1.83 -9.37
C LYS A 168 14.26 1.55 -9.12
N LEU A 169 13.39 2.16 -9.96
CA LEU A 169 11.99 1.78 -10.12
C LEU A 169 11.73 1.30 -11.55
N LEU A 170 11.03 0.20 -11.68
CA LEU A 170 10.48 -0.28 -12.95
C LEU A 170 9.06 0.27 -13.09
N ALA A 171 8.74 0.80 -14.26
CA ALA A 171 7.47 1.46 -14.56
C ALA A 171 6.96 1.07 -15.96
N ASP A 172 5.71 1.41 -16.25
CA ASP A 172 5.18 1.32 -17.62
C ASP A 172 5.47 2.61 -18.43
N SER A 173 5.04 2.61 -19.68
CA SER A 173 5.23 3.73 -20.61
C SER A 173 4.48 5.01 -20.23
N ALA A 174 3.48 4.95 -19.35
CA ALA A 174 2.74 6.12 -18.87
C ALA A 174 3.60 7.05 -17.99
N TYR A 175 4.72 6.51 -17.45
CA TYR A 175 5.67 7.28 -16.64
C TYR A 175 6.73 7.97 -17.51
N GLY A 176 6.34 9.14 -18.06
CA GLY A 176 7.11 9.88 -19.06
C GLY A 176 8.45 10.45 -18.59
N GLU A 177 9.20 11.00 -19.57
CA GLU A 177 10.57 11.50 -19.37
C GLU A 177 10.69 12.57 -18.28
N LYS A 178 9.75 13.52 -18.20
CA LYS A 178 9.74 14.59 -17.18
C LYS A 178 9.77 14.06 -15.73
N LEU A 179 9.06 12.92 -15.48
CA LEU A 179 9.09 12.28 -14.16
C LEU A 179 10.44 11.60 -13.91
N ARG A 180 10.98 10.92 -14.91
CA ARG A 180 12.29 10.22 -14.82
C ARG A 180 13.42 11.19 -14.50
N GLN A 181 13.48 12.31 -15.22
CA GLN A 181 14.48 13.37 -14.97
C GLN A 181 14.34 13.97 -13.57
N TRP A 182 13.10 14.29 -13.15
CA TRP A 182 12.83 14.80 -11.81
C TRP A 182 13.27 13.80 -10.73
N ALA A 183 12.94 12.53 -10.84
CA ALA A 183 13.32 11.52 -9.85
C ALA A 183 14.84 11.36 -9.74
N LYS A 184 15.53 11.40 -10.89
CA LYS A 184 17.00 11.34 -10.95
C LYS A 184 17.65 12.54 -10.31
N GLN A 185 17.15 13.75 -10.59
CA GLN A 185 17.69 15.00 -10.03
C GLN A 185 17.41 15.12 -8.53
N ALA A 186 16.16 14.90 -8.10
CA ALA A 186 15.74 15.10 -6.71
C ALA A 186 16.24 14.02 -5.76
N TYR A 187 16.34 12.77 -6.22
CA TYR A 187 16.56 11.60 -5.35
C TYR A 187 17.66 10.65 -5.82
N LYS A 188 18.33 10.93 -6.93
CA LYS A 188 19.27 9.99 -7.61
C LYS A 188 18.61 8.65 -7.95
N LEU A 189 17.29 8.63 -8.09
CA LEU A 189 16.48 7.45 -8.34
C LEU A 189 16.25 7.28 -9.85
N THR A 190 16.66 6.15 -10.41
CA THR A 190 16.43 5.82 -11.82
C THR A 190 15.05 5.21 -12.00
N ILE A 191 14.22 5.75 -12.89
CA ILE A 191 12.96 5.11 -13.32
C ILE A 191 13.19 4.55 -14.72
N GLU A 192 13.08 3.23 -14.84
CA GLU A 192 13.23 2.48 -16.08
C GLU A 192 11.87 2.01 -16.60
N VAL A 193 11.55 2.39 -17.84
CA VAL A 193 10.33 1.92 -18.50
C VAL A 193 10.58 0.53 -19.07
N VAL A 194 9.84 -0.45 -18.53
CA VAL A 194 9.88 -1.82 -19.04
C VAL A 194 8.90 -1.91 -20.20
N LYS A 195 9.43 -2.02 -21.42
CA LYS A 195 8.62 -2.29 -22.62
C LYS A 195 8.08 -3.72 -22.55
N VAL A 196 6.81 -3.89 -22.87
CA VAL A 196 6.26 -5.21 -23.22
C VAL A 196 6.90 -5.62 -24.54
N CYS A 197 7.24 -6.89 -24.68
CA CYS A 197 7.80 -7.42 -25.93
C CYS A 197 6.80 -7.18 -27.08
N ASP A 198 7.28 -6.68 -28.22
CA ASP A 198 6.45 -6.42 -29.40
C ASP A 198 6.03 -7.71 -30.16
N LEU A 199 6.33 -8.89 -29.61
CA LEU A 199 5.92 -10.17 -30.17
C LEU A 199 4.41 -10.40 -30.00
N PRO A 200 3.73 -11.01 -30.98
CA PRO A 200 2.32 -11.34 -30.86
C PRO A 200 2.09 -12.35 -29.75
N GLY A 201 1.03 -12.13 -28.93
CA GLY A 201 0.67 -12.97 -27.79
C GLY A 201 0.79 -12.29 -26.43
N PHE A 202 0.40 -12.98 -25.38
CA PHE A 202 0.50 -12.47 -24.01
C PHE A 202 1.92 -12.66 -23.47
N HIS A 203 2.65 -11.57 -23.29
CA HIS A 203 3.99 -11.56 -22.69
C HIS A 203 3.96 -10.85 -21.35
N VAL A 204 4.42 -11.56 -20.31
CA VAL A 204 4.55 -11.01 -18.97
C VAL A 204 5.76 -10.06 -18.92
N ALA A 205 5.51 -8.77 -18.73
CA ALA A 205 6.60 -7.81 -18.55
C ALA A 205 7.45 -8.19 -17.32
N PRO A 206 8.78 -8.33 -17.47
CA PRO A 206 9.65 -8.75 -16.38
C PRO A 206 9.42 -7.91 -15.13
N MET A 207 9.19 -8.57 -13.99
CA MET A 207 8.95 -7.96 -12.67
C MET A 207 7.65 -7.14 -12.53
N ARG A 208 7.03 -6.59 -13.60
CA ARG A 208 5.81 -5.78 -13.49
C ARG A 208 4.62 -6.57 -12.95
N TRP A 209 4.47 -7.84 -13.31
CA TRP A 209 3.41 -8.69 -12.77
C TRP A 209 3.35 -8.73 -11.22
N LYS A 210 4.45 -8.35 -10.54
CA LYS A 210 4.51 -8.29 -9.06
C LYS A 210 3.53 -7.26 -8.50
N VAL A 211 3.45 -6.07 -9.12
CA VAL A 211 2.54 -5.02 -8.68
C VAL A 211 1.10 -5.36 -9.03
N GLU A 212 0.86 -5.94 -10.21
CA GLU A 212 -0.46 -6.41 -10.65
C GLU A 212 -1.01 -7.48 -9.69
N ARG A 213 -0.18 -8.46 -9.32
CA ARG A 213 -0.51 -9.46 -8.29
C ARG A 213 -0.86 -8.81 -6.95
N THR A 214 -0.12 -7.77 -6.55
CA THR A 214 -0.39 -7.07 -5.30
C THR A 214 -1.74 -6.36 -5.34
N PHE A 215 -2.12 -5.76 -6.47
CA PHE A 215 -3.47 -5.22 -6.66
C PHE A 215 -4.54 -6.31 -6.56
N ALA A 216 -4.32 -7.48 -7.16
CA ALA A 216 -5.23 -8.60 -7.07
C ALA A 216 -5.41 -9.06 -5.60
N TRP A 217 -4.35 -9.15 -4.82
CA TRP A 217 -4.44 -9.48 -3.39
C TRP A 217 -5.19 -8.42 -2.58
N MET A 218 -5.02 -7.14 -2.89
CA MET A 218 -5.81 -6.07 -2.24
C MET A 218 -7.30 -6.22 -2.52
N ALA A 219 -7.69 -6.67 -3.71
CA ALA A 219 -9.09 -6.86 -4.08
C ALA A 219 -9.80 -7.94 -3.25
N TRP A 220 -9.08 -8.86 -2.60
CA TRP A 220 -9.66 -9.83 -1.66
C TRP A 220 -10.11 -9.23 -0.33
N SER A 221 -9.80 -7.97 -0.08
CA SER A 221 -10.26 -7.22 1.09
C SER A 221 -11.29 -6.18 0.65
N ARG A 222 -12.53 -6.30 1.13
CA ARG A 222 -13.66 -5.47 0.65
C ARG A 222 -13.40 -3.97 0.81
N ARG A 223 -12.71 -3.56 1.86
CA ARG A 223 -12.34 -2.16 2.08
C ARG A 223 -11.31 -1.64 1.08
N LEU A 224 -10.52 -2.53 0.49
CA LEU A 224 -9.47 -2.20 -0.49
C LEU A 224 -9.89 -2.47 -1.93
N SER A 225 -11.02 -3.15 -2.14
CA SER A 225 -11.51 -3.49 -3.49
C SER A 225 -12.29 -2.35 -4.16
N LYS A 226 -12.65 -1.31 -3.39
CA LYS A 226 -13.45 -0.16 -3.85
C LYS A 226 -12.89 1.16 -3.36
#